data_2c2d33e0c277ce91239ee9b981f8ec83
#
_entry.id   2c2d33e0c277ce91239ee9b981f8ec83
#
_cell.length_a   1.000
_cell.length_b   1.000
_cell.length_c   1.000
_cell.angle_alpha   90.00
_cell.angle_beta   90.00
_cell.angle_gamma   90.00
#
_symmetry.space_group_name_H-M   'P 1'
#
loop_
_entity.id
_entity.type
_entity.pdbx_description
1 polymer ?
#
loop_
_entity_poly.entity_id
_entity_poly.type
_entity_poly.pdbx_seq_one_letter_code
_entity_poly.pdbx_strand_id
1 'polypeptide(L)'
;EQEMVFEPKKSRKIVVATNIAETSLTIPGIRIVIDSGIAKIFNFDSNRGINTLLPEKICRSSADQRSGRAGRTSPGVCIRLWSELDHRERPKFREAEIHRLDLSELFLKLLSRGLNPEKLEWYESPSNASWDKARKQLQVLGLVDHQDVVNETGRLVSKIPLHPKLG
;
A
#
# COMPACT_ATOMS: atom_id res chain seq x y z
N GLU A 1 20.54 -8.33 11.39
CA GLU A 1 20.51 -6.85 11.50
C GLU A 1 19.15 -6.32 11.98
N GLN A 2 18.01 -6.85 11.51
CA GLN A 2 16.68 -6.37 11.93
C GLN A 2 16.41 -6.64 13.42
N GLU A 3 16.86 -7.76 13.99
CA GLU A 3 16.70 -8.08 15.41
C GLU A 3 17.50 -7.15 16.32
N MET A 4 18.67 -6.67 15.88
CA MET A 4 19.49 -5.73 16.64
C MET A 4 18.80 -4.37 16.91
N VAL A 5 17.76 -4.03 16.14
CA VAL A 5 17.00 -2.81 16.33
C VAL A 5 16.18 -2.84 17.61
N PHE A 6 15.79 -4.03 18.08
CA PHE A 6 14.97 -4.21 19.29
C PHE A 6 15.81 -4.35 20.56
N GLU A 7 17.12 -4.56 20.46
CA GLU A 7 17.97 -4.70 21.63
C GLU A 7 18.22 -3.36 22.33
N PRO A 8 18.08 -3.28 23.67
CA PRO A 8 18.47 -2.11 24.44
C PRO A 8 19.99 -1.95 24.41
N LYS A 9 20.51 -0.87 23.85
CA LYS A 9 21.93 -0.54 23.86
C LYS A 9 22.22 0.61 24.81
N LYS A 10 23.38 0.56 25.50
CA LYS A 10 23.89 1.66 26.34
C LYS A 10 24.37 2.86 25.51
N SER A 11 24.62 2.70 24.23
CA SER A 11 25.08 3.73 23.30
C SER A 11 23.91 4.38 22.53
N ARG A 12 24.14 5.57 21.94
CA ARG A 12 23.19 6.23 21.04
C ARG A 12 22.85 5.31 19.87
N LYS A 13 21.56 5.08 19.64
CA LYS A 13 21.04 4.29 18.53
C LYS A 13 20.45 5.23 17.48
N ILE A 14 20.82 5.01 16.22
CA ILE A 14 20.21 5.65 15.04
C ILE A 14 19.59 4.54 14.21
N VAL A 15 18.31 4.68 13.89
CA VAL A 15 17.55 3.72 13.08
C VAL A 15 17.06 4.43 11.83
N VAL A 16 17.45 3.90 10.66
CA VAL A 16 16.93 4.33 9.37
C VAL A 16 15.90 3.31 8.93
N ALA A 17 14.67 3.76 8.69
CA ALA A 17 13.57 2.89 8.34
C ALA A 17 12.69 3.50 7.24
N THR A 18 11.99 2.63 6.51
CA THR A 18 10.92 3.00 5.59
C THR A 18 9.60 3.17 6.36
N ASN A 19 8.49 3.27 5.65
CA ASN A 19 7.14 3.28 6.23
C ASN A 19 6.78 2.00 7.04
N ILE A 20 7.58 0.94 7.00
CA ILE A 20 7.41 -0.24 7.86
C ILE A 20 7.44 0.13 9.37
N ALA A 21 8.21 1.15 9.73
CA ALA A 21 8.29 1.64 11.11
C ALA A 21 7.09 2.51 11.51
N GLU A 22 6.19 2.84 10.58
CA GLU A 22 5.02 3.66 10.85
C GLU A 22 3.96 2.90 11.67
N THR A 23 3.69 1.63 11.32
CA THR A 23 2.62 0.83 11.94
C THR A 23 3.11 -0.49 12.53
N SER A 24 3.98 -1.21 11.83
CA SER A 24 4.23 -2.63 12.07
C SER A 24 5.27 -2.92 13.16
N LEU A 25 6.13 -1.97 13.50
CA LEU A 25 7.24 -2.19 14.43
C LEU A 25 7.19 -1.21 15.60
N THR A 26 7.39 -1.72 16.81
CA THR A 26 7.65 -0.90 17.99
C THR A 26 9.10 -1.01 18.38
N ILE A 27 9.86 0.06 18.17
CA ILE A 27 11.28 0.13 18.53
C ILE A 27 11.40 0.82 19.88
N PRO A 28 11.87 0.12 20.92
CA PRO A 28 11.99 0.71 22.26
C PRO A 28 13.05 1.81 22.31
N GLY A 29 12.79 2.84 23.12
CA GLY A 29 13.75 3.91 23.42
C GLY A 29 13.92 4.97 22.32
N ILE A 30 13.04 5.01 21.32
CA ILE A 30 13.04 6.09 20.33
C ILE A 30 12.47 7.36 20.97
N ARG A 31 13.31 8.39 21.09
CA ARG A 31 12.94 9.70 21.62
C ARG A 31 12.86 10.80 20.55
N ILE A 32 13.54 10.60 19.44
CA ILE A 32 13.57 11.58 18.34
C ILE A 32 13.18 10.86 17.06
N VAL A 33 12.20 11.42 16.37
CA VAL A 33 11.83 11.02 15.01
C VAL A 33 12.18 12.17 14.07
N ILE A 34 12.92 11.88 13.01
CA ILE A 34 13.17 12.79 11.90
C ILE A 34 12.39 12.25 10.72
N ASP A 35 11.34 12.96 10.30
CA ASP A 35 10.44 12.51 9.24
C ASP A 35 10.66 13.31 7.97
N SER A 36 11.00 12.62 6.87
CA SER A 36 11.16 13.22 5.54
C SER A 36 9.84 13.64 4.90
N GLY A 37 8.71 13.16 5.41
CA GLY A 37 7.40 13.39 4.82
C GLY A 37 7.11 12.61 3.54
N ILE A 38 7.95 11.62 3.22
CA ILE A 38 7.87 10.81 1.98
C ILE A 38 7.73 9.33 2.34
N ALA A 39 6.98 8.60 1.52
CA ALA A 39 6.92 7.14 1.54
C ALA A 39 6.88 6.59 0.12
N LYS A 40 7.34 5.35 -0.06
CA LYS A 40 7.05 4.60 -1.27
C LYS A 40 5.63 4.07 -1.21
N ILE A 41 4.84 4.35 -2.22
CA ILE A 41 3.41 4.09 -2.27
C ILE A 41 3.07 3.40 -3.57
N PHE A 42 2.26 2.35 -3.48
CA PHE A 42 1.70 1.71 -4.66
C PHE A 42 0.62 2.60 -5.27
N ASN A 43 0.77 2.91 -6.55
CA ASN A 43 -0.22 3.59 -7.37
C ASN A 43 -0.31 2.95 -8.74
N PHE A 44 -1.46 3.10 -9.39
CA PHE A 44 -1.63 2.66 -10.76
C PHE A 44 -0.95 3.64 -11.72
N ASP A 45 0.04 3.14 -12.47
CA ASP A 45 0.67 3.87 -13.56
C ASP A 45 -0.15 3.65 -14.85
N SER A 46 -0.90 4.67 -15.27
CA SER A 46 -1.76 4.60 -16.47
C SER A 46 -0.97 4.39 -17.76
N ASN A 47 0.29 4.87 -17.83
CA ASN A 47 1.12 4.74 -19.01
C ASN A 47 1.62 3.30 -19.19
N ARG A 48 1.99 2.67 -18.09
CA ARG A 48 2.44 1.27 -18.09
C ARG A 48 1.30 0.28 -17.92
N GLY A 49 0.17 0.73 -17.39
CA GLY A 49 -1.00 -0.07 -17.11
C GLY A 49 -0.79 -1.13 -16.02
N ILE A 50 0.10 -0.88 -15.08
CA ILE A 50 0.43 -1.74 -13.93
C ILE A 50 0.55 -0.89 -12.66
N ASN A 51 0.47 -1.54 -11.50
CA ASN A 51 0.74 -0.88 -10.24
C ASN A 51 2.26 -0.70 -10.05
N THR A 52 2.66 0.52 -9.65
CA THR A 52 4.06 0.89 -9.43
C THR A 52 4.26 1.45 -8.03
N LEU A 53 5.47 1.30 -7.50
CA LEU A 53 5.84 1.78 -6.18
C LEU A 53 6.66 3.08 -6.32
N LEU A 54 6.02 4.22 -6.12
CA LEU A 54 6.64 5.54 -6.30
C LEU A 54 6.79 6.30 -4.97
N PRO A 55 7.84 7.14 -4.82
CA PRO A 55 7.98 8.02 -3.68
C PRO A 55 6.95 9.16 -3.76
N GLU A 56 6.15 9.31 -2.71
CA GLU A 56 5.11 10.33 -2.61
C GLU A 56 5.08 10.99 -1.23
N LYS A 57 4.46 12.17 -1.15
CA LYS A 57 4.17 12.81 0.12
C LYS A 57 3.18 12.00 0.93
N ILE A 58 3.47 11.80 2.21
CA ILE A 58 2.54 11.14 3.13
C ILE A 58 1.37 12.05 3.50
N CYS A 59 0.25 11.46 3.89
CA CYS A 59 -0.89 12.18 4.45
C CYS A 59 -0.64 12.62 5.91
N ARG A 60 -1.51 13.48 6.45
CA ARG A 60 -1.37 13.98 7.84
C ARG A 60 -1.46 12.87 8.87
N SER A 61 -2.38 11.92 8.70
CA SER A 61 -2.52 10.78 9.63
C SER A 61 -1.26 9.91 9.69
N SER A 62 -0.58 9.67 8.55
CA SER A 62 0.72 8.99 8.53
C SER A 62 1.80 9.78 9.26
N ALA A 63 1.85 11.10 9.06
CA ALA A 63 2.80 11.96 9.77
C ALA A 63 2.58 11.92 11.29
N ASP A 64 1.32 11.86 11.74
CA ASP A 64 0.97 11.77 13.16
C ASP A 64 1.33 10.39 13.74
N GLN A 65 1.10 9.31 13.00
CA GLN A 65 1.53 7.96 13.40
C GLN A 65 3.05 7.87 13.55
N ARG A 66 3.83 8.43 12.61
CA ARG A 66 5.28 8.49 12.69
C ARG A 66 5.75 9.32 13.88
N SER A 67 5.13 10.47 14.11
CA SER A 67 5.39 11.32 15.27
C SER A 67 5.17 10.56 16.60
N GLY A 68 4.09 9.78 16.68
CA GLY A 68 3.78 8.94 17.84
C GLY A 68 4.83 7.86 18.15
N ARG A 69 5.78 7.60 17.26
CA ARG A 69 6.90 6.68 17.54
C ARG A 69 7.92 7.27 18.52
N ALA A 70 8.09 8.61 18.54
CA ALA A 70 8.95 9.26 19.51
C ALA A 70 8.36 9.28 20.92
N GLY A 71 7.03 9.37 21.03
CA GLY A 71 6.33 9.51 22.31
C GLY A 71 5.83 8.21 22.95
N ARG A 72 6.23 7.04 22.46
CA ARG A 72 5.57 5.77 22.83
C ARG A 72 5.93 5.27 24.24
N THR A 73 7.17 5.41 24.67
CA THR A 73 7.67 4.91 25.97
C THR A 73 8.12 6.03 26.91
N SER A 74 8.33 7.23 26.40
CA SER A 74 8.76 8.42 27.15
C SER A 74 8.50 9.66 26.29
N PRO A 75 8.45 10.86 26.87
CA PRO A 75 8.36 12.11 26.10
C PRO A 75 9.42 12.17 25.00
N GLY A 76 9.01 12.54 23.80
CA GLY A 76 9.88 12.58 22.63
C GLY A 76 9.57 13.77 21.71
N VAL A 77 10.39 13.95 20.69
CA VAL A 77 10.31 15.05 19.72
C VAL A 77 10.23 14.47 18.31
N CYS A 78 9.36 15.04 17.48
CA CYS A 78 9.32 14.77 16.05
C CYS A 78 9.72 16.02 15.27
N ILE A 79 10.73 15.88 14.44
CA ILE A 79 11.22 16.92 13.52
C ILE A 79 10.71 16.57 12.12
N ARG A 80 9.80 17.38 11.60
CA ARG A 80 9.25 17.24 10.25
C ARG A 80 10.10 18.06 9.27
N LEU A 81 10.62 17.42 8.22
CA LEU A 81 11.48 18.06 7.23
C LEU A 81 10.69 18.76 6.10
N TRP A 82 9.54 19.33 6.42
CA TRP A 82 8.70 20.13 5.52
C TRP A 82 8.04 21.28 6.28
N SER A 83 7.54 22.28 5.56
CA SER A 83 6.93 23.47 6.12
C SER A 83 5.55 23.17 6.73
N GLU A 84 5.10 24.04 7.63
CA GLU A 84 3.75 23.97 8.19
C GLU A 84 2.67 24.17 7.10
N LEU A 85 2.94 25.04 6.12
CA LEU A 85 2.05 25.21 4.98
C LEU A 85 1.88 23.92 4.19
N ASP A 86 2.99 23.27 3.80
CA ASP A 86 2.94 21.97 3.13
C ASP A 86 2.20 20.92 3.98
N HIS A 87 2.34 20.96 5.31
CA HIS A 87 1.60 20.05 6.18
C HIS A 87 0.09 20.29 6.12
N ARG A 88 -0.36 21.53 6.11
CA ARG A 88 -1.80 21.88 6.03
C ARG A 88 -2.42 21.49 4.70
N GLU A 89 -1.67 21.56 3.62
CA GLU A 89 -2.11 21.18 2.27
C GLU A 89 -2.19 19.66 2.06
N ARG A 90 -1.52 18.86 2.90
CA ARG A 90 -1.59 17.39 2.80
C ARG A 90 -2.98 16.89 3.14
N PRO A 91 -3.47 15.85 2.41
CA PRO A 91 -4.75 15.21 2.74
C PRO A 91 -4.73 14.68 4.17
N LYS A 92 -5.88 14.67 4.83
CA LYS A 92 -6.01 14.15 6.20
C LYS A 92 -5.70 12.65 6.24
N PHE A 93 -6.30 11.90 5.32
CA PHE A 93 -6.11 10.46 5.15
C PHE A 93 -5.71 10.18 3.71
N ARG A 94 -5.08 9.03 3.49
CA ARG A 94 -4.83 8.53 2.16
C ARG A 94 -6.07 7.82 1.64
N GLU A 95 -6.30 7.92 0.35
CA GLU A 95 -7.29 7.10 -0.34
C GLU A 95 -6.95 5.61 -0.20
N ALA A 96 -7.97 4.79 0.04
CA ALA A 96 -7.79 3.35 0.17
C ALA A 96 -7.18 2.72 -1.10
N GLU A 97 -6.40 1.67 -0.93
CA GLU A 97 -5.71 1.01 -2.06
C GLU A 97 -6.69 0.51 -3.12
N ILE A 98 -7.86 0.05 -2.69
CA ILE A 98 -8.89 -0.48 -3.57
C ILE A 98 -9.46 0.54 -4.57
N HIS A 99 -9.32 1.84 -4.29
CA HIS A 99 -9.79 2.90 -5.19
C HIS A 99 -8.71 3.41 -6.15
N ARG A 100 -7.43 3.22 -5.82
CA ARG A 100 -6.31 3.79 -6.57
C ARG A 100 -5.44 2.78 -7.32
N LEU A 101 -5.64 1.48 -7.08
CA LEU A 101 -4.87 0.44 -7.74
C LEU A 101 -5.64 -0.20 -8.91
N ASP A 102 -4.89 -0.85 -9.81
CA ASP A 102 -5.48 -1.76 -10.78
C ASP A 102 -5.97 -3.02 -10.07
N LEU A 103 -7.20 -3.39 -10.31
CA LEU A 103 -7.86 -4.50 -9.64
C LEU A 103 -7.83 -5.81 -10.44
N SER A 104 -7.18 -5.85 -11.60
CA SER A 104 -7.18 -7.04 -12.48
C SER A 104 -6.61 -8.28 -11.80
N GLU A 105 -5.53 -8.12 -11.02
CA GLU A 105 -4.95 -9.24 -10.28
C GLU A 105 -5.91 -9.77 -9.21
N LEU A 106 -6.52 -8.85 -8.45
CA LEU A 106 -7.50 -9.19 -7.42
C LEU A 106 -8.72 -9.88 -8.03
N PHE A 107 -9.25 -9.30 -9.13
CA PHE A 107 -10.41 -9.82 -9.84
C PHE A 107 -10.15 -11.26 -10.33
N LEU A 108 -9.02 -11.50 -11.01
CA LEU A 108 -8.63 -12.82 -11.48
C LEU A 108 -8.49 -13.84 -10.33
N LYS A 109 -7.85 -13.44 -9.23
CA LYS A 109 -7.68 -14.30 -8.05
C LYS A 109 -9.00 -14.70 -7.41
N LEU A 110 -9.95 -13.78 -7.32
CA LEU A 110 -11.28 -14.05 -6.77
C LEU A 110 -12.07 -14.99 -7.68
N LEU A 111 -12.14 -14.69 -8.97
CA LEU A 111 -12.81 -15.54 -9.96
C LEU A 111 -12.21 -16.95 -10.02
N SER A 112 -10.87 -17.07 -9.95
CA SER A 112 -10.19 -18.39 -9.97
C SER A 112 -10.54 -19.26 -8.76
N ARG A 113 -11.05 -18.67 -7.68
CA ARG A 113 -11.57 -19.35 -6.48
C ARG A 113 -13.08 -19.54 -6.49
N GLY A 114 -13.74 -19.21 -7.59
CA GLY A 114 -15.21 -19.31 -7.70
C GLY A 114 -15.96 -18.20 -6.95
N LEU A 115 -15.28 -17.12 -6.56
CA LEU A 115 -15.89 -15.99 -5.87
C LEU A 115 -16.27 -14.90 -6.87
N ASN A 116 -17.48 -14.38 -6.77
CA ASN A 116 -17.88 -13.20 -7.55
C ASN A 116 -17.50 -11.94 -6.78
N PRO A 117 -16.55 -11.11 -7.28
CA PRO A 117 -16.09 -9.93 -6.58
C PRO A 117 -17.17 -8.89 -6.28
N GLU A 118 -18.18 -8.77 -7.14
CA GLU A 118 -19.28 -7.81 -6.98
C GLU A 118 -20.29 -8.22 -5.89
N LYS A 119 -20.29 -9.50 -5.50
CA LYS A 119 -21.18 -10.05 -4.46
C LYS A 119 -20.52 -10.14 -3.09
N LEU A 120 -19.25 -9.77 -2.97
CA LEU A 120 -18.55 -9.77 -1.69
C LEU A 120 -18.93 -8.54 -0.86
N GLU A 121 -18.99 -8.73 0.45
CA GLU A 121 -19.09 -7.61 1.40
C GLU A 121 -17.72 -6.95 1.56
N TRP A 122 -17.58 -5.76 0.98
CA TRP A 122 -16.38 -4.95 1.08
C TRP A 122 -16.53 -3.93 2.20
N TYR A 123 -15.46 -3.66 2.94
CA TYR A 123 -15.43 -2.53 3.88
C TYR A 123 -15.62 -1.19 3.13
N GLU A 124 -14.88 -1.04 2.02
CA GLU A 124 -15.08 0.01 1.03
C GLU A 124 -15.16 -0.67 -0.34
N SER A 125 -16.27 -0.52 -1.03
CA SER A 125 -16.48 -1.16 -2.33
C SER A 125 -15.70 -0.42 -3.43
N PRO A 126 -15.02 -1.13 -4.32
CA PRO A 126 -14.52 -0.53 -5.56
C PRO A 126 -15.64 0.08 -6.39
N SER A 127 -15.30 1.05 -7.22
CA SER A 127 -16.27 1.59 -8.19
C SER A 127 -16.59 0.56 -9.28
N ASN A 128 -17.79 0.63 -9.85
CA ASN A 128 -18.16 -0.20 -11.00
C ASN A 128 -17.18 0.00 -12.16
N ALA A 129 -16.74 1.25 -12.39
CA ALA A 129 -15.74 1.56 -13.42
C ALA A 129 -14.40 0.83 -13.19
N SER A 130 -13.98 0.66 -11.94
CA SER A 130 -12.76 -0.10 -11.60
C SER A 130 -12.92 -1.59 -11.90
N TRP A 131 -14.10 -2.16 -11.58
CA TRP A 131 -14.42 -3.55 -11.92
C TRP A 131 -14.51 -3.77 -13.43
N ASP A 132 -15.19 -2.91 -14.16
CA ASP A 132 -15.33 -2.99 -15.62
C ASP A 132 -13.97 -2.89 -16.32
N LYS A 133 -13.09 -2.03 -15.82
CA LYS A 133 -11.73 -1.92 -16.33
C LYS A 133 -10.94 -3.20 -16.09
N ALA A 134 -10.99 -3.77 -14.88
CA ALA A 134 -10.32 -5.01 -14.53
C ALA A 134 -10.83 -6.17 -15.40
N ARG A 135 -12.16 -6.33 -15.52
CA ARG A 135 -12.83 -7.32 -16.37
C ARG A 135 -12.37 -7.21 -17.83
N LYS A 136 -12.49 -6.03 -18.41
CA LYS A 136 -12.08 -5.78 -19.79
C LYS A 136 -10.61 -6.10 -20.03
N GLN A 137 -9.74 -5.76 -19.09
CA GLN A 137 -8.32 -6.08 -19.18
C GLN A 137 -8.06 -7.59 -19.20
N LEU A 138 -8.72 -8.36 -18.33
CA LEU A 138 -8.57 -9.82 -18.29
C LEU A 138 -9.14 -10.51 -19.54
N GLN A 139 -10.23 -9.98 -20.10
CA GLN A 139 -10.80 -10.45 -21.38
C GLN A 139 -9.84 -10.19 -22.54
N VAL A 140 -9.26 -9.00 -22.62
CA VAL A 140 -8.24 -8.65 -23.64
C VAL A 140 -7.00 -9.56 -23.55
N LEU A 141 -6.60 -9.92 -22.33
CA LEU A 141 -5.50 -10.85 -22.09
C LEU A 141 -5.88 -12.33 -22.34
N GLY A 142 -7.15 -12.61 -22.64
CA GLY A 142 -7.64 -13.97 -22.88
C GLY A 142 -7.60 -14.85 -21.63
N LEU A 143 -7.70 -14.29 -20.43
CA LEU A 143 -7.65 -15.02 -19.16
C LEU A 143 -9.03 -15.39 -18.63
N VAL A 144 -10.05 -14.63 -19.02
CA VAL A 144 -11.47 -14.86 -18.74
C VAL A 144 -12.29 -14.66 -20.01
N ASP A 145 -13.44 -15.31 -20.08
CA ASP A 145 -14.41 -15.11 -21.16
C ASP A 145 -15.37 -13.93 -20.85
N HIS A 146 -16.36 -13.71 -21.73
CA HIS A 146 -17.36 -12.67 -21.58
C HIS A 146 -18.34 -12.89 -20.41
N GLN A 147 -18.34 -14.10 -19.82
CA GLN A 147 -19.16 -14.47 -18.65
C GLN A 147 -18.33 -14.50 -17.35
N ASP A 148 -17.12 -13.94 -17.39
CA ASP A 148 -16.14 -13.96 -16.28
C ASP A 148 -15.68 -15.37 -15.86
N VAL A 149 -15.79 -16.35 -16.77
CA VAL A 149 -15.28 -17.70 -16.50
C VAL A 149 -13.78 -17.75 -16.77
N VAL A 150 -13.02 -18.13 -15.75
CA VAL A 150 -11.55 -18.23 -15.84
C VAL A 150 -11.16 -19.49 -16.61
N ASN A 151 -10.40 -19.36 -17.67
CA ASN A 151 -9.87 -20.47 -18.44
C ASN A 151 -8.60 -21.08 -17.80
N GLU A 152 -8.00 -22.09 -18.44
CA GLU A 152 -6.81 -22.77 -17.92
C GLU A 152 -5.62 -21.83 -17.78
N THR A 153 -5.36 -20.99 -18.78
CA THR A 153 -4.30 -19.98 -18.73
C THR A 153 -4.52 -18.99 -17.57
N GLY A 154 -5.76 -18.49 -17.40
CA GLY A 154 -6.13 -17.61 -16.31
C GLY A 154 -5.88 -18.25 -14.92
N ARG A 155 -6.17 -19.55 -14.77
CA ARG A 155 -5.88 -20.30 -13.54
C ARG A 155 -4.38 -20.42 -13.26
N LEU A 156 -3.56 -20.58 -14.28
CA LEU A 156 -2.10 -20.62 -14.13
C LEU A 156 -1.58 -19.24 -13.73
N VAL A 157 -1.97 -18.17 -14.45
CA VAL A 157 -1.57 -16.80 -14.17
C VAL A 157 -2.01 -16.36 -12.77
N SER A 158 -3.20 -16.76 -12.30
CA SER A 158 -3.70 -16.42 -10.97
C SER A 158 -2.82 -16.92 -9.81
N LYS A 159 -1.99 -17.96 -10.04
CA LYS A 159 -1.05 -18.53 -9.06
C LYS A 159 0.29 -17.79 -9.02
N ILE A 160 0.59 -17.00 -10.04
CA ILE A 160 1.84 -16.24 -10.12
C ILE A 160 1.67 -14.93 -9.33
N PRO A 161 2.59 -14.56 -8.44
CA PRO A 161 2.50 -13.32 -7.68
C PRO A 161 2.96 -12.10 -8.51
N LEU A 162 2.42 -11.97 -9.71
CA LEU A 162 2.69 -10.89 -10.65
C LEU A 162 1.38 -10.34 -11.21
N HIS A 163 1.45 -9.10 -11.68
CA HIS A 163 0.33 -8.49 -12.39
C HIS A 163 0.00 -9.30 -13.66
N PRO A 164 -1.29 -9.54 -14.00
CA PRO A 164 -1.70 -10.40 -15.13
C PRO A 164 -1.10 -10.05 -16.49
N LYS A 165 -0.64 -8.81 -16.69
CA LYS A 165 0.09 -8.39 -17.90
C LYS A 165 1.53 -8.90 -17.98
N LEU A 166 2.07 -9.40 -16.89
CA LEU A 166 3.46 -9.82 -16.75
C LEU A 166 3.59 -11.34 -16.53
N GLY A 167 2.45 -12.03 -16.35
CA GLY A 167 2.35 -13.45 -16.05
C GLY A 167 2.22 -14.35 -17.29
#